data_4a58c416c560d1d057c23ccc45d05418
#
_entry.id   4a58c416c560d1d057c23ccc45d05418
#
_cell.length_a   1.000
_cell.length_b   1.000
_cell.length_c   1.000
_cell.angle_alpha   90.00
_cell.angle_beta   90.00
_cell.angle_gamma   90.00
#
_symmetry.space_group_name_H-M   'P 1'
#
loop_
_entity.id
_entity.type
_entity.pdbx_description
1 polymer ?
#
loop_
_entity_poly.entity_id
_entity_poly.type
_entity_poly.pdbx_seq_one_letter_code
_entity_poly.pdbx_strand_id
1 'polypeptide(L)'
;MSDLLKDIQTYLIAAGIGTADGTDLFRDKIPDSPDAVIVLSEYEGSPLSFGCGAADRSVQCIVRALTHTAAKSTSWGVFNALVDPLEPIKNFTASRWGIVHARHTPVKFQEDRQHRILFVFNLGVTTPGD
;
A
#
# COMPACT_ATOMS: atom_id res chain seq x y z
N MET A 1 -2.71 1.62 -20.14
CA MET A 1 -2.79 2.24 -18.81
C MET A 1 -2.09 1.36 -17.79
N SER A 2 -1.12 1.88 -17.08
CA SER A 2 -0.46 1.10 -16.05
C SER A 2 -1.26 1.12 -14.76
N ASP A 3 -1.14 0.04 -14.01
CA ASP A 3 -1.83 -0.12 -12.74
C ASP A 3 -0.86 0.23 -11.61
N LEU A 4 -1.10 1.37 -10.95
CA LEU A 4 -0.26 1.84 -9.86
C LEU A 4 -0.21 0.81 -8.72
N LEU A 5 -1.33 0.20 -8.37
CA LEU A 5 -1.37 -0.78 -7.28
C LEU A 5 -0.53 -2.01 -7.62
N LYS A 6 -0.59 -2.46 -8.85
CA LYS A 6 0.23 -3.58 -9.30
C LYS A 6 1.71 -3.24 -9.25
N ASP A 7 2.07 -2.03 -9.64
CA ASP A 7 3.47 -1.58 -9.60
C ASP A 7 3.97 -1.49 -8.17
N ILE A 8 3.14 -1.03 -7.24
CA ILE A 8 3.49 -1.02 -5.81
C ILE A 8 3.65 -2.45 -5.28
N GLN A 9 2.77 -3.38 -5.67
CA GLN A 9 2.92 -4.78 -5.29
C GLN A 9 4.25 -5.36 -5.78
N THR A 10 4.62 -5.07 -7.02
CA THR A 10 5.89 -5.52 -7.59
C THR A 10 7.06 -4.99 -6.77
N TYR A 11 7.01 -3.72 -6.37
CA TYR A 11 8.03 -3.11 -5.55
C TYR A 11 8.13 -3.79 -4.17
N LEU A 12 6.99 -4.06 -3.53
CA LEU A 12 6.96 -4.70 -2.22
C LEU A 12 7.49 -6.12 -2.26
N ILE A 13 7.13 -6.89 -3.28
CA ILE A 13 7.64 -8.25 -3.46
C ILE A 13 9.17 -8.22 -3.63
N ALA A 14 9.67 -7.30 -4.43
CA ALA A 14 11.12 -7.14 -4.63
C ALA A 14 11.83 -6.72 -3.33
N ALA A 15 11.13 -6.04 -2.43
CA ALA A 15 11.66 -5.65 -1.13
C ALA A 15 11.53 -6.76 -0.08
N GLY A 16 11.03 -7.93 -0.46
CA GLY A 16 10.85 -9.07 0.45
C GLY A 16 9.57 -9.04 1.26
N ILE A 17 8.61 -8.20 0.89
CA ILE A 17 7.33 -8.07 1.58
C ILE A 17 6.24 -8.71 0.73
N GLY A 18 5.65 -9.79 1.26
CA GLY A 18 4.70 -10.58 0.49
C GLY A 18 5.42 -11.50 -0.50
N THR A 19 4.71 -12.41 -1.09
CA THR A 19 5.27 -13.40 -2.01
C THR A 19 4.67 -13.33 -3.40
N ALA A 20 3.38 -13.10 -3.51
CA ALA A 20 2.72 -13.08 -4.81
C ALA A 20 1.35 -12.42 -4.74
N ASP A 21 0.96 -11.82 -5.86
CA ASP A 21 -0.40 -11.30 -6.05
C ASP A 21 -1.40 -12.46 -5.95
N GLY A 22 -2.43 -12.27 -5.16
CA GLY A 22 -3.47 -13.28 -4.97
C GLY A 22 -3.13 -14.37 -3.96
N THR A 23 -1.95 -14.30 -3.32
CA THR A 23 -1.54 -15.25 -2.27
C THR A 23 -1.56 -14.58 -0.90
N ASP A 24 -0.86 -13.48 -0.75
CA ASP A 24 -0.81 -12.69 0.49
C ASP A 24 -0.86 -11.20 0.21
N LEU A 25 -0.72 -10.79 -1.04
CA LEU A 25 -0.91 -9.42 -1.50
C LEU A 25 -2.13 -9.37 -2.42
N PHE A 26 -3.05 -8.47 -2.12
CA PHE A 26 -4.29 -8.33 -2.88
C PHE A 26 -4.52 -6.87 -3.23
N ARG A 27 -5.37 -6.64 -4.22
CA ARG A 27 -5.76 -5.30 -4.66
C ARG A 27 -7.26 -5.18 -4.62
N ASP A 28 -7.75 -4.05 -4.05
CA ASP A 28 -9.15 -3.63 -4.09
C ASP A 28 -10.15 -4.53 -3.38
N LYS A 29 -9.74 -5.69 -2.89
CA LYS A 29 -10.64 -6.62 -2.23
C LYS A 29 -9.94 -7.30 -1.05
N ILE A 30 -10.63 -7.34 0.08
CA ILE A 30 -10.14 -8.06 1.26
C ILE A 30 -10.68 -9.49 1.20
N PRO A 31 -9.82 -10.50 0.98
CA PRO A 31 -10.29 -11.88 0.89
C PRO A 31 -10.59 -12.47 2.27
N ASP A 32 -11.41 -13.52 2.32
CA ASP A 32 -11.67 -14.24 3.56
C ASP A 32 -10.46 -15.04 4.02
N SER A 33 -9.65 -15.51 3.10
CA SER A 33 -8.43 -16.27 3.39
C SER A 33 -7.33 -15.85 2.42
N PRO A 34 -6.05 -16.00 2.82
CA PRO A 34 -5.55 -16.50 4.12
C PRO A 34 -5.78 -15.48 5.24
N ASP A 35 -5.48 -15.86 6.49
CA ASP A 35 -5.65 -14.95 7.63
C ASP A 35 -4.73 -13.73 7.54
N ALA A 36 -3.49 -13.94 7.15
CA ALA A 36 -2.51 -12.87 7.01
C ALA A 36 -2.50 -12.35 5.56
N VAL A 37 -2.93 -11.11 5.36
CA VAL A 37 -2.99 -10.49 4.04
C VAL A 37 -2.59 -9.03 4.10
N ILE A 38 -2.10 -8.54 2.96
CA ILE A 38 -1.83 -7.12 2.72
C ILE A 38 -2.71 -6.73 1.52
N VAL A 39 -3.54 -5.72 1.69
CA VAL A 39 -4.47 -5.28 0.65
C VAL A 39 -4.19 -3.82 0.30
N LEU A 40 -3.98 -3.55 -0.96
CA LEU A 40 -3.79 -2.20 -1.49
C LEU A 40 -5.05 -1.79 -2.23
N SER A 41 -5.53 -0.59 -1.93
CA SER A 41 -6.68 -0.01 -2.61
C SER A 41 -6.39 1.42 -2.98
N GLU A 42 -6.92 1.85 -4.10
CA GLU A 42 -6.89 3.24 -4.50
C GLU A 42 -8.25 3.84 -4.15
N TYR A 43 -8.23 4.98 -3.50
CA TYR A 43 -9.47 5.65 -3.16
C TYR A 43 -9.43 7.08 -3.72
N GLU A 44 -10.26 7.97 -3.22
CA GLU A 44 -10.36 9.33 -3.70
C GLU A 44 -9.01 9.96 -4.00
N GLY A 45 -8.83 10.41 -5.24
CA GLY A 45 -7.61 11.06 -5.69
C GLY A 45 -7.82 12.54 -5.98
N SER A 46 -6.72 13.27 -6.10
CA SER A 46 -6.76 14.67 -6.50
C SER A 46 -6.75 14.78 -8.03
N PRO A 47 -7.28 15.87 -8.59
CA PRO A 47 -7.13 16.13 -10.03
C PRO A 47 -5.66 16.16 -10.44
N LEU A 48 -5.41 15.92 -11.72
CA LEU A 48 -4.07 16.07 -12.28
C LEU A 48 -3.55 17.48 -12.03
N SER A 49 -2.28 17.58 -11.66
CA SER A 49 -1.62 18.87 -11.51
C SER A 49 -1.53 19.55 -12.86
N PHE A 50 -2.00 20.79 -12.93
CA PHE A 50 -2.07 21.51 -14.19
C PHE A 50 -0.65 21.82 -14.70
N GLY A 51 -0.40 21.40 -15.93
CA GLY A 51 0.86 21.71 -16.61
C GLY A 51 2.04 20.80 -16.32
N CYS A 52 1.95 19.83 -15.44
CA CYS A 52 3.08 18.94 -15.12
C CYS A 52 2.83 17.46 -15.42
N GLY A 53 1.63 17.09 -15.80
CA GLY A 53 1.30 15.70 -16.13
C GLY A 53 1.37 14.73 -14.98
N ALA A 54 1.44 15.21 -13.74
CA ALA A 54 1.49 14.37 -12.56
C ALA A 54 0.11 14.25 -11.91
N ALA A 55 -0.15 13.10 -11.33
CA ALA A 55 -1.37 12.84 -10.58
C ALA A 55 -1.01 12.59 -9.11
N ASP A 56 -1.78 13.17 -8.20
CA ASP A 56 -1.69 12.89 -6.78
C ASP A 56 -2.76 11.85 -6.46
N ARG A 57 -2.34 10.62 -6.20
CA ARG A 57 -3.22 9.47 -6.02
C ARG A 57 -3.20 9.02 -4.57
N SER A 58 -4.36 8.60 -4.07
CA SER A 58 -4.50 8.15 -2.69
C SER A 58 -4.55 6.64 -2.63
N VAL A 59 -3.64 6.05 -1.87
CA VAL A 59 -3.52 4.60 -1.72
C VAL A 59 -3.74 4.24 -0.26
N GLN A 60 -4.61 3.28 -0.02
CA GLN A 60 -4.85 2.72 1.30
C GLN A 60 -4.24 1.33 1.39
N CYS A 61 -3.50 1.08 2.45
CA CYS A 61 -2.98 -0.25 2.74
C CYS A 61 -3.67 -0.78 4.00
N ILE A 62 -4.27 -1.96 3.87
CA ILE A 62 -4.88 -2.67 4.99
C ILE A 62 -4.07 -3.94 5.22
N VAL A 63 -3.66 -4.16 6.46
CA VAL A 63 -2.93 -5.37 6.86
C VAL A 63 -3.77 -6.12 7.87
N ARG A 64 -4.04 -7.39 7.61
CA ARG A 64 -4.77 -8.27 8.52
C ARG A 64 -3.87 -9.40 8.98
N ALA A 65 -3.94 -9.77 10.25
CA ALA A 65 -3.24 -10.92 10.81
C ALA A 65 -4.01 -11.46 12.01
N LEU A 66 -3.62 -12.63 12.48
CA LEU A 66 -4.28 -13.30 13.60
C LEU A 66 -4.05 -12.61 14.94
N THR A 67 -2.91 -11.93 15.10
CA THR A 67 -2.58 -11.26 16.37
C THR A 67 -2.29 -9.80 16.13
N HIS A 68 -2.48 -9.00 17.20
CA HIS A 68 -2.16 -7.57 17.16
C HIS A 68 -0.67 -7.35 16.83
N THR A 69 0.21 -8.12 17.46
CA THR A 69 1.66 -8.00 17.24
C THR A 69 2.03 -8.27 15.80
N ALA A 70 1.49 -9.34 15.20
CA ALA A 70 1.78 -9.68 13.81
C ALA A 70 1.24 -8.62 12.84
N ALA A 71 0.01 -8.16 13.06
CA ALA A 71 -0.59 -7.14 12.21
C ALA A 71 0.18 -5.81 12.29
N LYS A 72 0.57 -5.41 13.49
CA LYS A 72 1.35 -4.19 13.71
C LYS A 72 2.73 -4.30 13.04
N SER A 73 3.43 -5.40 13.27
CA SER A 73 4.76 -5.61 12.70
C SER A 73 4.73 -5.59 11.17
N THR A 74 3.78 -6.30 10.58
CA THR A 74 3.64 -6.35 9.12
C THR A 74 3.29 -4.98 8.56
N SER A 75 2.34 -4.27 9.19
CA SER A 75 1.93 -2.95 8.69
C SER A 75 3.07 -1.93 8.76
N TRP A 76 3.87 -1.93 9.83
CA TRP A 76 5.04 -1.07 9.91
C TRP A 76 6.12 -1.47 8.92
N GLY A 77 6.27 -2.78 8.62
CA GLY A 77 7.18 -3.25 7.59
C GLY A 77 6.82 -2.72 6.20
N VAL A 78 5.53 -2.78 5.85
CA VAL A 78 5.05 -2.22 4.58
C VAL A 78 5.21 -0.70 4.57
N PHE A 79 4.84 -0.04 5.66
CA PHE A 79 4.95 1.41 5.80
C PHE A 79 6.40 1.86 5.60
N ASN A 80 7.34 1.22 6.29
CA ASN A 80 8.75 1.60 6.21
C ASN A 80 9.36 1.33 4.83
N ALA A 81 8.84 0.33 4.11
CA ALA A 81 9.29 0.06 2.75
C ALA A 81 8.83 1.14 1.77
N LEU A 82 7.66 1.72 1.99
CA LEU A 82 7.06 2.70 1.09
C LEU A 82 7.32 4.14 1.50
N VAL A 83 7.43 4.42 2.79
CA VAL A 83 7.57 5.78 3.31
C VAL A 83 8.96 5.99 3.88
N ASP A 84 9.77 6.79 3.21
CA ASP A 84 11.10 7.15 3.67
C ASP A 84 11.26 8.67 3.50
N PRO A 85 11.28 9.42 4.61
CA PRO A 85 11.44 10.88 4.54
C PRO A 85 12.74 11.33 3.88
N LEU A 86 13.78 10.49 3.90
CA LEU A 86 15.06 10.80 3.30
C LEU A 86 15.12 10.42 1.83
N GLU A 87 14.28 9.50 1.39
CA GLU A 87 14.18 9.05 0.01
C GLU A 87 12.71 8.92 -0.40
N PRO A 88 12.00 10.05 -0.56
CA PRO A 88 10.56 10.00 -0.85
C PRO A 88 10.24 9.52 -2.27
N ILE A 89 11.22 9.56 -3.17
CA ILE A 89 11.01 9.10 -4.55
C ILE A 89 11.27 7.60 -4.60
N LYS A 90 10.26 6.85 -5.04
CA LYS A 90 10.36 5.40 -5.18
C LYS A 90 10.22 5.00 -6.64
N ASN A 91 11.11 4.12 -7.09
CA ASN A 91 11.00 3.51 -8.40
C ASN A 91 10.29 2.18 -8.24
N PHE A 92 8.97 2.18 -8.47
CA PHE A 92 8.16 0.97 -8.29
C PHE A 92 8.52 -0.07 -9.35
N THR A 93 8.70 0.38 -10.58
CA THR A 93 9.15 -0.46 -11.69
C THR A 93 10.12 0.37 -12.54
N ALA A 94 10.69 -0.25 -13.58
CA ALA A 94 11.57 0.46 -14.50
C ALA A 94 10.88 1.62 -15.23
N SER A 95 9.56 1.57 -15.35
CA SER A 95 8.79 2.58 -16.07
C SER A 95 7.90 3.45 -15.19
N ARG A 96 7.86 3.20 -13.89
CA ARG A 96 7.00 3.98 -12.99
C ARG A 96 7.75 4.38 -11.72
N TRP A 97 7.75 5.66 -11.46
CA TRP A 97 8.24 6.23 -10.20
C TRP A 97 7.11 7.01 -9.52
N GLY A 98 7.28 7.26 -8.24
CA GLY A 98 6.35 8.08 -7.50
C GLY A 98 7.00 8.73 -6.30
N ILE A 99 6.45 9.86 -5.88
CA ILE A 99 6.82 10.50 -4.62
C ILE A 99 5.79 10.07 -3.60
N VAL A 100 6.24 9.35 -2.57
CA VAL A 100 5.36 8.76 -1.57
C VAL A 100 5.42 9.59 -0.29
N HIS A 101 4.26 9.96 0.22
CA HIS A 101 4.15 10.60 1.52
C HIS A 101 3.04 9.94 2.34
N ALA A 102 3.27 9.84 3.64
CA ALA A 102 2.29 9.25 4.53
C ALA A 102 1.26 10.29 4.92
N ARG A 103 0.00 9.89 4.97
CA ARG A 103 -1.06 10.73 5.55
C ARG A 103 -1.16 10.50 7.04
N HIS A 104 -0.84 9.29 7.50
CA HIS A 104 -0.70 8.94 8.91
C HIS A 104 0.06 7.62 9.04
N THR A 105 0.54 7.32 10.24
CA THR A 105 1.21 6.06 10.53
C THR A 105 0.20 4.92 10.65
N PRO A 106 0.64 3.66 10.58
CA PRO A 106 -0.26 2.51 10.77
C PRO A 106 -0.98 2.56 12.10
N VAL A 107 -2.29 2.34 12.06
CA VAL A 107 -3.14 2.31 13.26
C VAL A 107 -4.05 1.10 13.22
N LYS A 108 -4.40 0.59 14.40
CA LYS A 108 -5.41 -0.46 14.50
C LYS A 108 -6.76 0.14 14.09
N PHE A 109 -7.43 -0.55 13.18
CA PHE A 109 -8.65 -0.04 12.58
C PHE A 109 -9.86 -0.83 13.07
N GLN A 110 -9.76 -2.17 13.12
CA GLN A 110 -10.84 -3.00 13.67
C GLN A 110 -10.35 -4.44 13.91
N GLU A 111 -11.22 -5.21 14.58
CA GLU A 111 -11.13 -6.65 14.69
C GLU A 111 -12.29 -7.23 13.91
N ASP A 112 -12.06 -8.22 13.06
CA ASP A 112 -13.12 -8.80 12.26
C ASP A 112 -13.90 -9.89 13.02
N ARG A 113 -14.91 -10.48 12.37
CA ARG A 113 -15.76 -11.50 13.00
C ARG A 113 -15.00 -12.77 13.40
N GLN A 114 -13.85 -13.02 12.79
CA GLN A 114 -13.01 -14.17 13.07
C GLN A 114 -11.87 -13.81 14.01
N HIS A 115 -11.98 -12.68 14.70
CA HIS A 115 -11.00 -12.16 15.67
C HIS A 115 -9.63 -11.87 15.07
N ARG A 116 -9.58 -11.61 13.77
CA ARG A 116 -8.35 -11.16 13.12
C ARG A 116 -8.24 -9.64 13.26
N ILE A 117 -7.03 -9.16 13.39
CA ILE A 117 -6.76 -7.75 13.64
C ILE A 117 -6.39 -7.06 12.33
N LEU A 118 -7.00 -5.92 12.07
CA LEU A 118 -6.72 -5.10 10.88
C LEU A 118 -6.06 -3.78 11.27
N PHE A 119 -4.95 -3.49 10.61
CA PHE A 119 -4.29 -2.19 10.66
C PHE A 119 -4.46 -1.50 9.31
N VAL A 120 -4.45 -0.18 9.33
CA VAL A 120 -4.60 0.62 8.11
C VAL A 120 -3.65 1.81 8.14
N PHE A 121 -3.14 2.16 6.98
CA PHE A 121 -2.51 3.47 6.77
C PHE A 121 -2.81 3.95 5.36
N ASN A 122 -2.79 5.26 5.20
CA ASN A 122 -3.09 5.91 3.93
C ASN A 122 -1.88 6.69 3.45
N LEU A 123 -1.65 6.63 2.15
CA LEU A 123 -0.53 7.28 1.49
C LEU A 123 -1.04 8.20 0.38
N GLY A 124 -0.28 9.25 0.14
CA GLY A 124 -0.37 9.97 -1.11
C GLY A 124 0.80 9.57 -2.00
N VAL A 125 0.52 9.34 -3.26
CA VAL A 125 1.55 9.00 -4.24
C VAL A 125 1.39 9.96 -5.42
N THR A 126 2.39 10.81 -5.60
CA THR A 126 2.45 11.70 -6.76
C THR A 126 3.27 11.00 -7.83
N THR A 127 2.63 10.68 -8.93
CA THR A 127 3.24 9.89 -10.01
C THR A 127 2.89 10.53 -11.35
N PRO A 128 3.68 10.31 -12.40
CA PRO A 128 3.33 10.80 -13.73
C PRO A 128 1.96 10.28 -14.14
N GLY A 129 1.17 11.11 -14.82
CA GLY A 129 -0.10 10.70 -15.39
C GLY A 129 0.12 9.69 -16.51
N ASP A 130 -0.80 8.76 -16.62
CA ASP A 130 -0.75 7.73 -17.66
C ASP A 130 -1.31 8.23 -18.98
#